data_5ebd34ca5553a69b3ddcfa72a3e652b6
#
_entry.id   5ebd34ca5553a69b3ddcfa72a3e652b6
#
_cell.length_a   1.000
_cell.length_b   1.000
_cell.length_c   1.000
_cell.angle_alpha   90.00
_cell.angle_beta   90.00
_cell.angle_gamma   90.00
#
_symmetry.space_group_name_H-M   'P 1'
#
loop_
_entity.id
_entity.type
_entity.pdbx_description
1 polymer ?
#
loop_
_entity_poly.entity_id
_entity_poly.type
_entity_poly.pdbx_seq_one_letter_code
_entity_poly.pdbx_strand_id
1 'polypeptide(L)'
;MTHISEREVGIVFALNAVGVVLFQLPVVKLSEGRRRMHGLALMGTLWAGSMLAVWAAGSWTRATAAFGILCAAVLVFAIGECLHGTIQAPLSVDLAPPALVGRYLAASSISWQIGWIVGPAAGGFLLQHRPLLLWPLAAAVNLACAGAALALEPKLPAQVRRTPHEEPAVLPIPASG
;
A
#
# COMPACT_ATOMS: atom_id res chain seq x y z
N MET A 1 4.21 -25.72 -12.49
CA MET A 1 4.72 -24.54 -11.80
C MET A 1 5.71 -23.85 -12.72
N THR A 2 5.50 -22.59 -13.04
CA THR A 2 6.46 -21.77 -13.79
C THR A 2 7.68 -21.54 -12.93
N HIS A 3 8.83 -22.06 -13.33
CA HIS A 3 10.10 -21.79 -12.64
C HIS A 3 10.55 -20.37 -12.99
N ILE A 4 10.42 -19.46 -12.05
CA ILE A 4 10.97 -18.11 -12.12
C ILE A 4 12.39 -18.19 -11.57
N SER A 5 13.38 -17.68 -12.30
CA SER A 5 14.77 -17.64 -11.88
C SER A 5 14.99 -16.61 -10.77
N GLU A 6 16.04 -16.79 -9.95
CA GLU A 6 16.43 -15.82 -8.92
C GLU A 6 16.68 -14.43 -9.50
N ARG A 7 17.21 -14.36 -10.73
CA ARG A 7 17.42 -13.11 -11.46
C ARG A 7 16.09 -12.39 -11.75
N GLU A 8 15.06 -13.12 -12.19
CA GLU A 8 13.73 -12.54 -12.46
C GLU A 8 13.08 -12.03 -11.18
N VAL A 9 13.25 -12.74 -10.07
CA VAL A 9 12.80 -12.27 -8.75
C VAL A 9 13.50 -10.96 -8.38
N GLY A 10 14.83 -10.89 -8.56
CA GLY A 10 15.60 -9.65 -8.34
C GLY A 10 15.10 -8.48 -9.20
N ILE A 11 14.77 -8.73 -10.47
CA ILE A 11 14.22 -7.70 -11.37
C ILE A 11 12.85 -7.21 -10.87
N VAL A 12 11.97 -8.09 -10.40
CA VAL A 12 10.65 -7.72 -9.85
C VAL A 12 10.82 -6.82 -8.63
N PHE A 13 11.73 -7.13 -7.70
CA PHE A 13 11.99 -6.27 -6.55
C PHE A 13 12.58 -4.91 -6.95
N ALA A 14 13.53 -4.89 -7.88
CA ALA A 14 14.10 -3.64 -8.39
C ALA A 14 13.02 -2.78 -9.08
N LEU A 15 12.12 -3.40 -9.83
CA LEU A 15 11.01 -2.73 -10.51
C LEU A 15 10.03 -2.13 -9.49
N ASN A 16 9.76 -2.81 -8.37
CA ASN A 16 8.97 -2.23 -7.27
C ASN A 16 9.61 -0.95 -6.74
N ALA A 17 10.90 -1.02 -6.39
CA ALA A 17 11.62 0.13 -5.84
C ALA A 17 11.61 1.33 -6.81
N VAL A 18 11.88 1.08 -8.09
CA VAL A 18 11.81 2.12 -9.14
C VAL A 18 10.38 2.64 -9.29
N GLY A 19 9.38 1.74 -9.28
CA GLY A 19 7.97 2.10 -9.35
C GLY A 19 7.55 3.04 -8.21
N VAL A 20 7.95 2.73 -6.97
CA VAL A 20 7.67 3.61 -5.82
C VAL A 20 8.28 4.99 -6.02
N VAL A 21 9.56 5.08 -6.44
CA VAL A 21 10.23 6.36 -6.67
C VAL A 21 9.51 7.19 -7.76
N LEU A 22 9.12 6.55 -8.86
CA LEU A 22 8.47 7.23 -9.99
C LEU A 22 7.03 7.65 -9.67
N PHE A 23 6.29 6.82 -8.93
CA PHE A 23 4.87 7.07 -8.66
C PHE A 23 4.63 7.93 -7.41
N GLN A 24 5.62 8.09 -6.51
CA GLN A 24 5.44 8.78 -5.25
C GLN A 24 4.89 10.21 -5.44
N LEU A 25 5.57 11.04 -6.25
CA LEU A 25 5.14 12.42 -6.48
C LEU A 25 3.79 12.53 -7.20
N PRO A 26 3.53 11.79 -8.31
CA PRO A 26 2.21 11.77 -8.93
C PRO A 26 1.09 11.36 -7.97
N VAL A 27 1.31 10.32 -7.16
CA VAL A 27 0.30 9.82 -6.22
C VAL A 27 0.03 10.83 -5.11
N VAL A 28 1.06 11.49 -4.56
CA VAL A 28 0.90 12.56 -3.57
C VAL A 28 0.00 13.66 -4.14
N LYS A 29 0.34 14.21 -5.31
CA LYS A 29 -0.44 15.27 -5.96
C LYS A 29 -1.87 14.86 -6.28
N LEU A 30 -2.07 13.65 -6.78
CA LEU A 30 -3.41 13.12 -7.07
C LEU A 30 -4.23 12.86 -5.80
N SER A 31 -3.59 12.71 -4.66
CA SER A 31 -4.26 12.45 -3.37
C SER A 31 -4.70 13.74 -2.66
N GLU A 32 -4.19 14.90 -3.05
CA GLU A 32 -4.54 16.19 -2.45
C GLU A 32 -6.05 16.47 -2.51
N GLY A 33 -6.62 16.94 -1.41
CA GLY A 33 -8.05 17.24 -1.27
C GLY A 33 -8.98 16.02 -1.33
N ARG A 34 -8.46 14.83 -1.61
CA ARG A 34 -9.27 13.61 -1.70
C ARG A 34 -9.55 12.99 -0.33
N ARG A 35 -10.58 12.15 -0.26
CA ARG A 35 -10.97 11.45 0.96
C ARG A 35 -9.94 10.38 1.30
N ARG A 36 -9.35 10.45 2.48
CA ARG A 36 -8.27 9.56 2.93
C ARG A 36 -8.69 8.09 2.97
N MET A 37 -9.89 7.79 3.48
CA MET A 37 -10.37 6.41 3.56
C MET A 37 -10.66 5.81 2.19
N HIS A 38 -11.08 6.61 1.21
CA HIS A 38 -11.19 6.14 -0.18
C HIS A 38 -9.82 5.85 -0.79
N GLY A 39 -8.80 6.64 -0.46
CA GLY A 39 -7.42 6.36 -0.86
C GLY A 39 -6.89 5.06 -0.27
N LEU A 40 -7.15 4.77 1.02
CA LEU A 40 -6.80 3.50 1.66
C LEU A 40 -7.61 2.32 1.09
N ALA A 41 -8.89 2.52 0.74
CA ALA A 41 -9.68 1.49 0.08
C ALA A 41 -9.16 1.20 -1.34
N LEU A 42 -8.77 2.23 -2.09
CA LEU A 42 -8.13 2.06 -3.39
C LEU A 42 -6.81 1.29 -3.27
N MET A 43 -5.96 1.65 -2.29
CA MET A 43 -4.74 0.90 -1.96
C MET A 43 -5.03 -0.59 -1.76
N GLY A 44 -5.96 -0.93 -0.86
CA GLY A 44 -6.33 -2.33 -0.59
C GLY A 44 -6.84 -3.05 -1.83
N THR A 45 -7.60 -2.37 -2.69
CA THR A 45 -8.10 -2.92 -3.96
C THR A 45 -6.95 -3.16 -4.96
N LEU A 46 -6.01 -2.24 -5.08
CA LEU A 46 -4.82 -2.39 -5.94
C LEU A 46 -3.95 -3.56 -5.47
N TRP A 47 -3.72 -3.67 -4.16
CA TRP A 47 -2.96 -4.79 -3.60
C TRP A 47 -3.68 -6.12 -3.80
N ALA A 48 -4.99 -6.18 -3.59
CA ALA A 48 -5.76 -7.38 -3.88
C ALA A 48 -5.68 -7.79 -5.36
N GLY A 49 -5.80 -6.82 -6.28
CA GLY A 49 -5.64 -7.05 -7.71
C GLY A 49 -4.24 -7.59 -8.07
N SER A 50 -3.19 -7.04 -7.46
CA SER A 50 -1.82 -7.52 -7.62
C SER A 50 -1.66 -8.97 -7.14
N MET A 51 -2.23 -9.33 -5.97
CA MET A 51 -2.20 -10.70 -5.46
C MET A 51 -2.92 -11.68 -6.41
N LEU A 52 -4.09 -11.30 -6.93
CA LEU A 52 -4.82 -12.12 -7.90
C LEU A 52 -4.08 -12.24 -9.25
N ALA A 53 -3.38 -11.20 -9.69
CA ALA A 53 -2.55 -11.25 -10.89
C ALA A 53 -1.37 -12.22 -10.71
N VAL A 54 -0.71 -12.20 -9.54
CA VAL A 54 0.34 -13.17 -9.19
C VAL A 54 -0.21 -14.60 -9.18
N TRP A 55 -1.38 -14.81 -8.59
CA TRP A 55 -2.06 -16.11 -8.59
C TRP A 55 -2.36 -16.61 -10.02
N ALA A 56 -2.92 -15.74 -10.86
CA ALA A 56 -3.23 -16.06 -12.26
C ALA A 56 -1.96 -16.38 -13.05
N ALA A 57 -0.88 -15.61 -12.86
CA ALA A 57 0.42 -15.86 -13.51
C ALA A 57 0.96 -17.25 -13.17
N GLY A 58 0.84 -17.68 -11.91
CA GLY A 58 1.30 -18.99 -11.47
C GLY A 58 0.43 -20.17 -11.91
N SER A 59 -0.85 -19.94 -12.22
CA SER A 59 -1.85 -20.99 -12.44
C SER A 59 -2.15 -21.24 -13.92
N TRP A 60 -2.13 -20.20 -14.78
CA TRP A 60 -2.75 -20.29 -16.11
C TRP A 60 -1.87 -19.84 -17.27
N THR A 61 -0.66 -19.35 -17.03
CA THR A 61 0.13 -18.71 -18.09
C THR A 61 1.41 -19.46 -18.44
N ARG A 62 1.91 -19.22 -19.66
CA ARG A 62 3.25 -19.63 -20.09
C ARG A 62 4.31 -18.78 -19.37
N ALA A 63 5.52 -19.29 -19.17
CA ALA A 63 6.58 -18.64 -18.41
C ALA A 63 6.85 -17.17 -18.80
N THR A 64 6.90 -16.86 -20.09
CA THR A 64 7.13 -15.50 -20.60
C THR A 64 5.97 -14.55 -20.29
N ALA A 65 4.73 -15.00 -20.42
CA ALA A 65 3.56 -14.21 -20.06
C ALA A 65 3.44 -14.03 -18.55
N ALA A 66 3.79 -15.06 -17.77
CA ALA A 66 3.82 -15.00 -16.31
C ALA A 66 4.75 -13.90 -15.81
N PHE A 67 5.96 -13.80 -16.35
CA PHE A 67 6.91 -12.75 -15.97
C PHE A 67 6.36 -11.33 -16.27
N GLY A 68 5.76 -11.13 -17.46
CA GLY A 68 5.12 -9.86 -17.81
C GLY A 68 3.99 -9.47 -16.84
N ILE A 69 3.14 -10.45 -16.46
CA ILE A 69 2.07 -10.24 -15.47
C ILE A 69 2.64 -9.87 -14.10
N LEU A 70 3.71 -10.52 -13.67
CA LEU A 70 4.37 -10.21 -12.40
C LEU A 70 4.96 -8.80 -12.40
N CYS A 71 5.61 -8.38 -13.49
CA CYS A 71 6.10 -7.01 -13.62
C CYS A 71 4.96 -5.98 -13.57
N ALA A 72 3.83 -6.24 -14.23
CA ALA A 72 2.66 -5.37 -14.15
C ALA A 72 2.05 -5.36 -12.74
N ALA A 73 1.91 -6.53 -12.12
CA ALA A 73 1.36 -6.66 -10.77
C ALA A 73 2.18 -5.88 -9.74
N VAL A 74 3.52 -5.94 -9.82
CA VAL A 74 4.40 -5.23 -8.89
C VAL A 74 4.34 -3.72 -9.07
N LEU A 75 4.16 -3.22 -10.28
CA LEU A 75 3.96 -1.78 -10.50
C LEU A 75 2.61 -1.29 -9.95
N VAL A 76 1.55 -2.09 -10.09
CA VAL A 76 0.26 -1.79 -9.45
C VAL A 76 0.38 -1.82 -7.93
N PHE A 77 1.14 -2.78 -7.39
CA PHE A 77 1.44 -2.86 -5.96
C PHE A 77 2.19 -1.62 -5.47
N ALA A 78 3.19 -1.14 -6.21
CA ALA A 78 3.95 0.07 -5.90
C ALA A 78 3.07 1.33 -5.82
N ILE A 79 2.06 1.46 -6.69
CA ILE A 79 1.08 2.56 -6.58
C ILE A 79 0.32 2.47 -5.25
N GLY A 80 -0.07 1.27 -4.84
CA GLY A 80 -0.70 1.04 -3.53
C GLY A 80 0.22 1.42 -2.36
N GLU A 81 1.51 1.12 -2.43
CA GLU A 81 2.50 1.53 -1.43
C GLU A 81 2.62 3.06 -1.33
N CYS A 82 2.64 3.75 -2.46
CA CYS A 82 2.64 5.21 -2.49
C CYS A 82 1.39 5.80 -1.83
N LEU A 83 0.19 5.25 -2.11
CA LEU A 83 -1.06 5.66 -1.46
C LEU A 83 -1.02 5.42 0.06
N HIS A 84 -0.52 4.26 0.47
CA HIS A 84 -0.37 3.92 1.88
C HIS A 84 0.53 4.94 2.60
N GLY A 85 1.73 5.17 2.08
CA GLY A 85 2.71 6.09 2.67
C GLY A 85 2.20 7.53 2.75
N THR A 86 1.46 7.97 1.72
CA THR A 86 0.89 9.33 1.65
C THR A 86 -0.23 9.55 2.67
N ILE A 87 -0.99 8.51 3.03
CA ILE A 87 -2.24 8.67 3.79
C ILE A 87 -2.10 8.20 5.24
N GLN A 88 -1.49 7.05 5.47
CA GLN A 88 -1.57 6.35 6.76
C GLN A 88 -0.85 7.09 7.89
N ALA A 89 0.39 7.50 7.69
CA ALA A 89 1.16 8.19 8.73
C ALA A 89 0.60 9.59 9.04
N PRO A 90 0.30 10.45 8.05
CA PRO A 90 -0.35 11.74 8.31
C PRO A 90 -1.71 11.61 9.00
N LEU A 91 -2.53 10.63 8.60
CA LEU A 91 -3.81 10.38 9.25
C LEU A 91 -3.65 10.02 10.73
N SER A 92 -2.64 9.21 11.07
CA SER A 92 -2.34 8.83 12.45
C SER A 92 -1.93 10.05 13.29
N VAL A 93 -1.17 10.98 12.72
CA VAL A 93 -0.76 12.24 13.37
C VAL A 93 -1.97 13.15 13.58
N ASP A 94 -2.79 13.34 12.53
CA ASP A 94 -3.94 14.27 12.60
C ASP A 94 -5.07 13.78 13.51
N LEU A 95 -5.16 12.47 13.76
CA LEU A 95 -6.10 11.88 14.71
C LEU A 95 -5.62 11.95 16.16
N ALA A 96 -4.32 12.12 16.37
CA ALA A 96 -3.74 12.10 17.71
C ALA A 96 -3.87 13.45 18.41
N PRO A 97 -4.27 13.48 19.71
CA PRO A 97 -4.07 14.67 20.52
C PRO A 97 -2.59 15.06 20.54
N PRO A 98 -2.23 16.37 20.53
CA PRO A 98 -0.84 16.82 20.43
C PRO A 98 0.12 16.17 21.44
N ALA A 99 -0.33 15.91 22.66
CA ALA A 99 0.46 15.27 23.71
C ALA A 99 0.64 13.74 23.48
N LEU A 100 -0.08 13.12 22.58
CA LEU A 100 -0.12 11.66 22.37
C LEU A 100 0.36 11.21 20.99
N VAL A 101 0.79 12.12 20.12
CA VAL A 101 1.25 11.81 18.74
C VAL A 101 2.25 10.65 18.71
N GLY A 102 3.26 10.68 19.59
CA GLY A 102 4.24 9.61 19.69
C GLY A 102 3.63 8.24 20.02
N ARG A 103 2.60 8.18 20.86
CA ARG A 103 1.91 6.92 21.19
C ARG A 103 1.10 6.37 20.01
N TYR A 104 0.45 7.24 19.24
CA TYR A 104 -0.29 6.85 18.03
C TYR A 104 0.65 6.30 16.95
N LEU A 105 1.78 6.97 16.73
CA LEU A 105 2.80 6.47 15.79
C LEU A 105 3.43 5.15 16.27
N ALA A 106 3.69 5.01 17.58
CA ALA A 106 4.18 3.75 18.14
C ALA A 106 3.17 2.60 17.96
N ALA A 107 1.88 2.84 18.20
CA ALA A 107 0.83 1.84 17.98
C ALA A 107 0.75 1.42 16.50
N SER A 108 0.86 2.38 15.59
CA SER A 108 0.94 2.12 14.14
C SER A 108 2.16 1.25 13.79
N SER A 109 3.33 1.59 14.34
CA SER A 109 4.58 0.82 14.12
C SER A 109 4.48 -0.60 14.66
N ILE A 110 3.85 -0.81 15.83
CA ILE A 110 3.60 -2.14 16.40
C ILE A 110 2.71 -2.97 15.46
N SER A 111 1.67 -2.38 14.89
CA SER A 111 0.79 -3.06 13.93
C SER A 111 1.57 -3.55 12.71
N TRP A 112 2.48 -2.73 12.19
CA TRP A 112 3.41 -3.11 11.12
C TRP A 112 4.31 -4.28 11.52
N GLN A 113 4.93 -4.21 12.69
CA GLN A 113 5.84 -5.25 13.17
C GLN A 113 5.12 -6.58 13.36
N ILE A 114 3.89 -6.57 13.88
CA ILE A 114 3.05 -7.78 13.97
C ILE A 114 2.84 -8.37 12.57
N GLY A 115 2.52 -7.54 11.57
CA GLY A 115 2.38 -7.98 10.18
C GLY A 115 3.65 -8.62 9.63
N TRP A 116 4.83 -8.04 9.91
CA TRP A 116 6.14 -8.57 9.50
C TRP A 116 6.50 -9.89 10.17
N ILE A 117 6.03 -10.15 11.39
CA ILE A 117 6.26 -11.41 12.11
C ILE A 117 5.25 -12.48 11.64
N VAL A 118 3.97 -12.13 11.63
CA VAL A 118 2.89 -13.08 11.33
C VAL A 118 2.83 -13.41 9.82
N GLY A 119 3.10 -12.42 8.97
CA GLY A 119 3.00 -12.56 7.51
C GLY A 119 3.87 -13.70 6.95
N PRO A 120 5.19 -13.68 7.16
CA PRO A 120 6.08 -14.75 6.70
C PRO A 120 5.74 -16.12 7.30
N ALA A 121 5.36 -16.18 8.57
CA ALA A 121 4.98 -17.43 9.23
C ALA A 121 3.71 -18.03 8.63
N ALA A 122 2.66 -17.22 8.49
CA ALA A 122 1.39 -17.64 7.88
C ALA A 122 1.56 -17.94 6.38
N GLY A 123 2.32 -17.11 5.67
CA GLY A 123 2.63 -17.32 4.25
C GLY A 123 3.41 -18.60 4.01
N GLY A 124 4.46 -18.86 4.80
CA GLY A 124 5.24 -20.09 4.72
C GLY A 124 4.41 -21.34 5.01
N PHE A 125 3.56 -21.29 6.04
CA PHE A 125 2.61 -22.37 6.34
C PHE A 125 1.65 -22.65 5.17
N LEU A 126 1.06 -21.60 4.59
CA LEU A 126 0.16 -21.73 3.44
C LEU A 126 0.88 -22.26 2.21
N LEU A 127 2.10 -21.79 1.93
CA LEU A 127 2.91 -22.28 0.81
C LEU A 127 3.21 -23.77 0.94
N GLN A 128 3.46 -24.26 2.15
CA GLN A 128 3.75 -25.66 2.41
C GLN A 128 2.52 -26.55 2.29
N HIS A 129 1.34 -26.12 2.79
CA HIS A 129 0.17 -26.98 2.93
C HIS A 129 -0.91 -26.71 1.86
N ARG A 130 -1.08 -25.46 1.42
CA ARG A 130 -2.14 -25.02 0.51
C ARG A 130 -1.67 -23.87 -0.39
N PRO A 131 -0.67 -24.06 -1.26
CA PRO A 131 -0.02 -23.00 -2.04
C PRO A 131 -1.00 -22.20 -2.91
N LEU A 132 -2.06 -22.83 -3.42
CA LEU A 132 -3.07 -22.18 -4.25
C LEU A 132 -3.96 -21.19 -3.48
N LEU A 133 -4.04 -21.30 -2.15
CA LEU A 133 -4.87 -20.42 -1.32
C LEU A 133 -4.15 -19.16 -0.86
N LEU A 134 -2.82 -19.12 -0.90
CA LEU A 134 -2.04 -17.99 -0.39
C LEU A 134 -2.49 -16.66 -1.00
N TRP A 135 -2.47 -16.58 -2.30
CA TRP A 135 -2.74 -15.33 -3.02
C TRP A 135 -4.22 -14.91 -2.96
N PRO A 136 -5.22 -15.81 -3.17
CA PRO A 136 -6.62 -15.47 -2.97
C PRO A 136 -6.95 -15.04 -1.55
N LEU A 137 -6.35 -15.68 -0.54
CA LEU A 137 -6.55 -15.28 0.85
C LEU A 137 -5.94 -13.90 1.14
N ALA A 138 -4.73 -13.64 0.65
CA ALA A 138 -4.11 -12.32 0.76
C ALA A 138 -4.96 -11.24 0.08
N ALA A 139 -5.51 -11.52 -1.11
CA ALA A 139 -6.43 -10.62 -1.79
C ALA A 139 -7.71 -10.37 -0.98
N ALA A 140 -8.30 -11.42 -0.41
CA ALA A 140 -9.50 -11.29 0.42
C ALA A 140 -9.26 -10.43 1.67
N VAL A 141 -8.12 -10.60 2.35
CA VAL A 141 -7.73 -9.76 3.49
C VAL A 141 -7.59 -8.30 3.07
N ASN A 142 -6.93 -8.01 1.95
CA ASN A 142 -6.79 -6.64 1.45
C ASN A 142 -8.15 -6.01 1.11
N LEU A 143 -9.07 -6.77 0.50
CA LEU A 143 -10.44 -6.28 0.22
C LEU A 143 -11.24 -6.07 1.51
N ALA A 144 -11.09 -6.93 2.50
CA ALA A 144 -11.71 -6.74 3.81
C ALA A 144 -11.20 -5.45 4.49
N CYS A 145 -9.89 -5.18 4.42
CA CYS A 145 -9.29 -3.93 4.91
C CYS A 145 -9.82 -2.71 4.12
N ALA A 146 -9.97 -2.81 2.80
CA ALA A 146 -10.55 -1.76 1.97
C ALA A 146 -12.01 -1.47 2.39
N GLY A 147 -12.81 -2.51 2.59
CA GLY A 147 -14.19 -2.39 3.10
C GLY A 147 -14.25 -1.78 4.51
N ALA A 148 -13.35 -2.20 5.40
CA ALA A 148 -13.26 -1.63 6.74
C ALA A 148 -12.88 -0.14 6.71
N ALA A 149 -11.96 0.27 5.84
CA ALA A 149 -11.61 1.67 5.66
C ALA A 149 -12.85 2.51 5.27
N LEU A 150 -13.62 2.06 4.29
CA LEU A 150 -14.86 2.74 3.87
C LEU A 150 -15.91 2.78 4.99
N ALA A 151 -16.06 1.70 5.73
CA ALA A 151 -17.01 1.62 6.85
C ALA A 151 -16.62 2.54 8.03
N LEU A 152 -15.33 2.83 8.19
CA LEU A 152 -14.82 3.72 9.23
C LEU A 152 -14.88 5.20 8.84
N GLU A 153 -14.99 5.53 7.55
CA GLU A 153 -14.98 6.93 7.09
C GLU A 153 -15.99 7.84 7.79
N PRO A 154 -17.29 7.44 7.95
CA PRO A 154 -18.27 8.31 8.61
C PRO A 154 -17.95 8.58 10.09
N LYS A 155 -17.10 7.74 10.72
CA LYS A 155 -16.70 7.90 12.12
C LYS A 155 -15.52 8.88 12.28
N LEU A 156 -14.84 9.26 11.20
CA LEU A 156 -13.75 10.23 11.26
C LEU A 156 -14.28 11.65 11.48
N PRO A 157 -13.56 12.48 12.26
CA PRO A 157 -13.80 13.91 12.32
C PRO A 157 -13.72 14.56 10.94
N ALA A 158 -14.59 15.53 10.65
CA ALA A 158 -14.69 16.16 9.33
C ALA A 158 -13.34 16.75 8.84
N GLN A 159 -12.55 17.30 9.79
CA GLN A 159 -11.27 17.97 9.53
C GLN A 159 -10.21 17.02 8.97
N VAL A 160 -10.23 15.73 9.37
CA VAL A 160 -9.21 14.74 8.98
C VAL A 160 -9.65 13.82 7.85
N ARG A 161 -10.85 13.99 7.33
CA ARG A 161 -11.38 13.11 6.26
C ARG A 161 -10.67 13.28 4.92
N ARG A 162 -10.10 14.46 4.65
CA ARG A 162 -9.43 14.78 3.40
C ARG A 162 -7.95 15.03 3.63
N THR A 163 -7.15 14.72 2.62
CA THR A 163 -5.75 15.12 2.57
C THR A 163 -5.69 16.66 2.45
N PRO A 164 -4.80 17.36 3.19
CA PRO A 164 -4.58 18.77 3.01
C PRO A 164 -4.21 19.10 1.57
N HIS A 165 -4.57 20.29 1.10
CA HIS A 165 -3.91 20.90 -0.07
C HIS A 165 -2.58 21.47 0.40
N GLU A 166 -1.52 21.14 -0.29
CA GLU A 166 -0.22 21.77 -0.04
C GLU A 166 -0.30 23.20 -0.60
N GLU A 167 -0.57 24.17 0.28
CA GLU A 167 -0.46 25.57 -0.09
C GLU A 167 1.01 25.86 -0.39
N PRO A 168 1.36 26.44 -1.55
CA PRO A 168 2.76 26.77 -1.84
C PRO A 168 3.30 27.62 -0.70
N ALA A 169 4.39 27.16 -0.05
CA ALA A 169 5.04 27.92 1.00
C ALA A 169 5.41 29.30 0.43
N VAL A 170 4.62 30.32 0.79
CA VAL A 170 4.98 31.71 0.52
C VAL A 170 6.17 32.00 1.41
N LEU A 171 7.38 31.90 0.82
CA LEU A 171 8.60 32.34 1.51
C LEU A 171 8.38 33.78 1.95
N PRO A 172 8.51 34.11 3.24
CA PRO A 172 8.43 35.50 3.68
C PRO A 172 9.49 36.29 2.94
N ILE A 173 9.05 37.27 2.14
CA ILE A 173 9.96 38.22 1.48
C ILE A 173 10.69 38.91 2.61
N PRO A 174 12.05 38.85 2.71
CA PRO A 174 12.79 39.56 3.71
C PRO A 174 12.47 41.07 3.56
N ALA A 175 11.97 41.69 4.63
CA ALA A 175 11.75 43.11 4.66
C ALA A 175 13.07 43.77 4.32
N SER A 176 13.12 44.46 3.18
CA SER A 176 14.24 45.29 2.80
C SER A 176 14.38 46.45 3.80
N GLY A 177 15.35 46.30 4.73
CA GLY A 177 15.77 47.38 5.61
C GLY A 177 16.68 48.37 4.88
#